data_3c79748ec2608ef40670ab04e25713d8
#
_entry.id   3c79748ec2608ef40670ab04e25713d8
#
_cell.length_a   1.000
_cell.length_b   1.000
_cell.length_c   1.000
_cell.angle_alpha   90.00
_cell.angle_beta   90.00
_cell.angle_gamma   90.00
#
_symmetry.space_group_name_H-M   'P 1'
#
loop_
_entity.id
_entity.type
_entity.pdbx_description
1 polymer ?
#
loop_
_entity_poly.entity_id
_entity_poly.type
_entity_poly.pdbx_seq_one_letter_code
_entity_poly.pdbx_strand_id
1 'polypeptide(L)'
;MKDKLKNVVIGIVASIALLGIVGCKSLDPAGSYGKLGTAGQWIYTLDAVVDQSYSLVDAAEKWELQNHAFLKTNSPNVVVVMEDIRVKAPRLFATYSSASVLYKTLAGGGQEALASNAVVIAYSNITNTTAVASTQVMSVNLVK
;
A
#
# COMPACT_ATOMS: atom_id res chain seq x y z
N MET A 1 -8.09 -4.68 -25.02
CA MET A 1 -7.63 -3.88 -23.88
C MET A 1 -7.97 -4.53 -22.53
N LYS A 2 -9.07 -5.26 -22.41
CA LYS A 2 -9.54 -5.92 -21.16
C LYS A 2 -8.59 -6.96 -20.61
N ASP A 3 -7.97 -7.77 -21.47
CA ASP A 3 -7.05 -8.85 -21.03
C ASP A 3 -5.73 -8.34 -20.47
N LYS A 4 -5.26 -7.18 -20.97
CA LYS A 4 -4.03 -6.56 -20.44
C LYS A 4 -4.21 -6.05 -19.00
N LEU A 5 -5.37 -5.49 -18.67
CA LEU A 5 -5.65 -4.99 -17.33
C LEU A 5 -5.82 -6.15 -16.33
N LYS A 6 -6.50 -7.24 -16.74
CA LYS A 6 -6.66 -8.45 -15.94
C LYS A 6 -5.30 -9.08 -15.60
N ASN A 7 -4.41 -9.16 -16.57
CA ASN A 7 -3.07 -9.69 -16.37
C ASN A 7 -2.20 -8.79 -15.48
N VAL A 8 -2.38 -7.46 -15.56
CA VAL A 8 -1.68 -6.51 -14.68
C VAL A 8 -2.15 -6.66 -13.23
N VAL A 9 -3.46 -6.73 -12.98
CA VAL A 9 -4.01 -6.88 -11.62
C VAL A 9 -3.63 -8.24 -11.02
N ILE A 10 -3.72 -9.33 -11.78
CA ILE A 10 -3.29 -10.67 -11.32
C ILE A 10 -1.78 -10.69 -11.07
N GLY A 11 -0.97 -10.07 -11.92
CA GLY A 11 0.47 -9.95 -11.76
C GLY A 11 0.86 -9.18 -10.48
N ILE A 12 0.13 -8.14 -10.15
CA ILE A 12 0.40 -7.30 -8.96
C ILE A 12 0.00 -8.02 -7.67
N VAL A 13 -1.15 -8.69 -7.64
CA VAL A 13 -1.59 -9.49 -6.47
C VAL A 13 -0.66 -10.68 -6.23
N ALA A 14 -0.22 -11.36 -7.29
CA ALA A 14 0.76 -12.43 -7.21
C ALA A 14 2.14 -11.94 -6.74
N SER A 15 2.54 -10.72 -7.13
CA SER A 15 3.81 -10.12 -6.70
C SER A 15 3.84 -9.80 -5.21
N ILE A 16 2.71 -9.36 -4.63
CA ILE A 16 2.60 -9.09 -3.19
C ILE A 16 2.73 -10.39 -2.39
N ALA A 17 2.12 -11.48 -2.87
CA ALA A 17 2.20 -12.79 -2.22
C ALA A 17 3.61 -13.41 -2.29
N LEU A 18 4.36 -13.15 -3.36
CA LEU A 18 5.73 -13.66 -3.55
C LEU A 18 6.80 -12.85 -2.84
N LEU A 19 6.61 -11.55 -2.64
CA LEU A 19 7.59 -10.68 -1.98
C LEU A 19 7.66 -10.87 -0.46
N GLY A 20 6.68 -11.53 0.14
CA GLY A 20 6.74 -11.99 1.54
C GLY A 20 7.81 -13.06 1.79
N ILE A 21 8.40 -13.65 0.75
CA ILE A 21 9.33 -14.79 0.87
C ILE A 21 10.76 -14.44 0.40
N VAL A 22 10.92 -13.43 -0.44
CA VAL A 22 12.25 -13.06 -0.94
C VAL A 22 12.76 -11.87 -0.15
N GLY A 23 13.57 -12.14 0.86
CA GLY A 23 14.36 -11.11 1.53
C GLY A 23 15.18 -10.35 0.51
N CYS A 24 14.74 -9.13 0.16
CA CYS A 24 15.48 -8.24 -0.71
C CYS A 24 16.80 -7.82 -0.06
N LYS A 25 17.86 -8.57 -0.31
CA LYS A 25 19.24 -8.21 0.04
C LYS A 25 19.80 -7.05 -0.78
N SER A 26 19.04 -6.42 -1.67
CA SER A 26 19.58 -5.52 -2.69
C SER A 26 19.10 -4.06 -2.62
N LEU A 27 18.31 -3.66 -1.63
CA LEU A 27 17.92 -2.27 -1.47
C LEU A 27 18.81 -1.58 -0.43
N ASP A 28 19.90 -0.99 -0.93
CA ASP A 28 20.83 -0.08 -0.26
C ASP A 28 21.36 -0.52 1.11
N PRO A 29 22.40 -1.40 1.16
CA PRO A 29 23.05 -1.78 2.42
C PRO A 29 23.88 -0.66 3.06
N ALA A 30 24.12 0.45 2.37
CA ALA A 30 24.97 1.56 2.84
C ALA A 30 24.19 2.83 3.22
N GLY A 31 22.87 2.86 2.99
CA GLY A 31 22.01 4.02 3.31
C GLY A 31 21.62 4.11 4.79
N SER A 32 20.67 4.99 5.08
CA SER A 32 20.15 5.27 6.42
C SER A 32 19.69 4.04 7.21
N TYR A 33 19.43 2.95 6.54
CA TYR A 33 19.00 1.69 7.14
C TYR A 33 20.15 0.82 7.68
N GLY A 34 21.34 0.87 7.11
CA GLY A 34 22.49 0.16 7.68
C GLY A 34 22.78 0.56 9.12
N LYS A 35 22.30 1.73 9.54
CA LYS A 35 22.41 2.25 10.90
C LYS A 35 21.39 1.67 11.87
N LEU A 36 20.31 1.04 11.39
CA LEU A 36 19.21 0.55 12.22
C LEU A 36 19.49 -0.81 12.89
N GLY A 37 20.59 -1.46 12.54
CA GLY A 37 20.88 -2.80 13.03
C GLY A 37 19.83 -3.85 12.60
N THR A 38 20.00 -5.08 13.06
CA THR A 38 19.11 -6.19 12.71
C THR A 38 17.67 -5.97 13.21
N ALA A 39 17.50 -5.35 14.37
CA ALA A 39 16.19 -5.08 14.97
C ALA A 39 15.37 -4.04 14.18
N GLY A 40 16.03 -3.16 13.44
CA GLY A 40 15.35 -2.13 12.63
C GLY A 40 15.09 -2.52 11.18
N GLN A 41 15.59 -3.66 10.73
CA GLN A 41 15.47 -4.04 9.32
C GLN A 41 14.04 -4.31 8.85
N TRP A 42 13.11 -4.62 9.75
CA TRP A 42 11.70 -4.84 9.44
C TRP A 42 11.04 -3.61 8.79
N ILE A 43 11.49 -2.40 9.11
CA ILE A 43 10.92 -1.17 8.57
C ILE A 43 11.12 -1.06 7.04
N TYR A 44 12.18 -1.64 6.50
CA TYR A 44 12.39 -1.71 5.05
C TYR A 44 11.32 -2.48 4.32
N THR A 45 10.99 -3.66 4.89
CA THR A 45 9.96 -4.49 4.30
C THR A 45 8.63 -3.74 4.30
N LEU A 46 8.32 -3.02 5.38
CA LEU A 46 7.10 -2.23 5.45
C LEU A 46 7.12 -1.05 4.47
N ASP A 47 8.22 -0.31 4.37
CA ASP A 47 8.36 0.80 3.41
C ASP A 47 8.13 0.30 1.97
N ALA A 48 8.73 -0.83 1.59
CA ALA A 48 8.55 -1.41 0.26
C ALA A 48 7.08 -1.82 -0.01
N VAL A 49 6.40 -2.41 0.99
CA VAL A 49 4.99 -2.77 0.86
C VAL A 49 4.10 -1.52 0.78
N VAL A 50 4.43 -0.47 1.52
CA VAL A 50 3.69 0.80 1.47
C VAL A 50 3.84 1.48 0.12
N ASP A 51 5.03 1.48 -0.49
CA ASP A 51 5.26 2.02 -1.83
C ASP A 51 4.45 1.25 -2.90
N GLN A 52 4.38 -0.07 -2.78
CA GLN A 52 3.54 -0.90 -3.65
C GLN A 52 2.05 -0.60 -3.42
N SER A 53 1.63 -0.45 -2.15
CA SER A 53 0.26 -0.11 -1.80
C SER A 53 -0.15 1.24 -2.37
N TYR A 54 0.74 2.23 -2.35
CA TYR A 54 0.51 3.52 -3.00
C TYR A 54 0.26 3.36 -4.49
N SER A 55 1.11 2.60 -5.18
CA SER A 55 0.96 2.35 -6.61
C SER A 55 -0.34 1.62 -6.96
N LEU A 56 -0.77 0.69 -6.10
CA LEU A 56 -2.04 -0.04 -6.28
C LEU A 56 -3.26 0.86 -6.09
N VAL A 57 -3.26 1.68 -5.05
CA VAL A 57 -4.34 2.63 -4.79
C VAL A 57 -4.43 3.65 -5.92
N ASP A 58 -3.33 4.23 -6.36
CA ASP A 58 -3.27 5.16 -7.49
C ASP A 58 -3.79 4.52 -8.79
N ALA A 59 -3.40 3.27 -9.07
CA ALA A 59 -3.90 2.54 -10.23
C ALA A 59 -5.42 2.27 -10.14
N ALA A 60 -5.93 1.93 -8.96
CA ALA A 60 -7.36 1.70 -8.74
C ALA A 60 -8.17 3.01 -8.89
N GLU A 61 -7.66 4.13 -8.39
CA GLU A 61 -8.28 5.44 -8.54
C GLU A 61 -8.32 5.87 -10.02
N LYS A 62 -7.22 5.72 -10.74
CA LYS A 62 -7.17 6.02 -12.19
C LYS A 62 -8.14 5.15 -12.98
N TRP A 63 -8.23 3.85 -12.63
CA TRP A 63 -9.18 2.95 -13.25
C TRP A 63 -10.63 3.39 -12.97
N GLU A 64 -10.96 3.74 -11.73
CA GLU A 64 -12.30 4.25 -11.38
C GLU A 64 -12.64 5.50 -12.19
N LEU A 65 -11.75 6.49 -12.25
CA LEU A 65 -11.95 7.72 -13.01
C LEU A 65 -12.17 7.47 -14.50
N GLN A 66 -11.42 6.55 -15.09
CA GLN A 66 -11.57 6.17 -16.50
C GLN A 66 -12.91 5.47 -16.81
N ASN A 67 -13.49 4.81 -15.82
CA ASN A 67 -14.73 4.05 -15.94
C ASN A 67 -15.90 4.69 -15.18
N HIS A 68 -15.73 5.89 -14.65
CA HIS A 68 -16.66 6.55 -13.73
C HIS A 68 -18.10 6.57 -14.23
N ALA A 69 -18.33 6.97 -15.48
CA ALA A 69 -19.68 7.03 -16.06
C ALA A 69 -20.37 5.65 -16.11
N PHE A 70 -19.62 4.61 -16.46
CA PHE A 70 -20.11 3.23 -16.47
C PHE A 70 -20.39 2.74 -15.04
N LEU A 71 -19.47 2.99 -14.11
CA LEU A 71 -19.57 2.56 -12.72
C LEU A 71 -20.73 3.25 -12.00
N LYS A 72 -20.93 4.52 -12.24
CA LYS A 72 -22.05 5.29 -11.66
C LYS A 72 -23.42 4.69 -12.02
N THR A 73 -23.54 4.10 -13.20
CA THR A 73 -24.80 3.49 -13.67
C THR A 73 -24.91 2.02 -13.21
N ASN A 74 -23.82 1.25 -13.28
CA ASN A 74 -23.87 -0.21 -13.13
C ASN A 74 -23.36 -0.71 -11.77
N SER A 75 -22.57 0.10 -11.06
CA SER A 75 -21.96 -0.27 -9.78
C SER A 75 -21.72 0.95 -8.90
N PRO A 76 -22.78 1.72 -8.53
CA PRO A 76 -22.64 2.99 -7.83
C PRO A 76 -21.90 2.87 -6.49
N ASN A 77 -22.00 1.74 -5.82
CA ASN A 77 -21.28 1.49 -4.56
C ASN A 77 -19.75 1.52 -4.75
N VAL A 78 -19.26 1.08 -5.90
CA VAL A 78 -17.82 1.15 -6.21
C VAL A 78 -17.36 2.60 -6.27
N VAL A 79 -18.12 3.46 -6.90
CA VAL A 79 -17.82 4.92 -6.99
C VAL A 79 -17.73 5.51 -5.59
N VAL A 80 -18.73 5.26 -4.73
CA VAL A 80 -18.75 5.80 -3.36
C VAL A 80 -17.53 5.34 -2.56
N VAL A 81 -17.19 4.06 -2.63
CA VAL A 81 -16.03 3.52 -1.90
C VAL A 81 -14.72 4.10 -2.45
N MET A 82 -14.58 4.23 -3.76
CA MET A 82 -13.37 4.79 -4.37
C MET A 82 -13.20 6.29 -4.09
N GLU A 83 -14.29 7.05 -4.04
CA GLU A 83 -14.26 8.45 -3.60
C GLU A 83 -13.80 8.58 -2.13
N ASP A 84 -14.29 7.72 -1.24
CA ASP A 84 -13.86 7.68 0.17
C ASP A 84 -12.35 7.34 0.29
N ILE A 85 -11.88 6.37 -0.49
CA ILE A 85 -10.45 6.02 -0.54
C ILE A 85 -9.63 7.21 -1.02
N ARG A 86 -10.04 7.90 -2.08
CA ARG A 86 -9.35 9.07 -2.64
C ARG A 86 -9.15 10.19 -1.61
N VAL A 87 -10.12 10.37 -0.71
CA VAL A 87 -10.02 11.36 0.37
C VAL A 87 -9.11 10.88 1.50
N LYS A 88 -9.15 9.59 1.84
CA LYS A 88 -8.45 9.04 3.01
C LYS A 88 -7.00 8.63 2.72
N ALA A 89 -6.75 8.06 1.56
CA ALA A 89 -5.45 7.47 1.23
C ALA A 89 -4.27 8.46 1.39
N PRO A 90 -4.33 9.70 0.89
CA PRO A 90 -3.20 10.63 1.06
C PRO A 90 -2.83 10.87 2.53
N ARG A 91 -3.83 10.93 3.42
CA ARG A 91 -3.61 11.12 4.86
C ARG A 91 -3.00 9.88 5.51
N LEU A 92 -3.42 8.68 5.10
CA LEU A 92 -2.88 7.43 5.61
C LEU A 92 -1.40 7.29 5.23
N PHE A 93 -1.04 7.57 3.97
CA PHE A 93 0.34 7.53 3.51
C PHE A 93 1.22 8.59 4.20
N ALA A 94 0.70 9.81 4.39
CA ALA A 94 1.41 10.85 5.13
C ALA A 94 1.63 10.45 6.61
N THR A 95 0.63 9.84 7.25
CA THR A 95 0.75 9.35 8.63
C THR A 95 1.81 8.26 8.74
N TYR A 96 1.84 7.31 7.81
CA TYR A 96 2.86 6.27 7.78
C TYR A 96 4.26 6.88 7.58
N SER A 97 4.42 7.76 6.61
CA SER A 97 5.69 8.43 6.33
C SER A 97 6.24 9.14 7.58
N SER A 98 5.39 9.87 8.28
CA SER A 98 5.77 10.56 9.52
C SER A 98 6.17 9.57 10.62
N ALA A 99 5.42 8.49 10.80
CA ALA A 99 5.72 7.46 11.79
C ALA A 99 7.02 6.70 11.45
N SER A 100 7.26 6.38 10.18
CA SER A 100 8.48 5.72 9.70
C SER A 100 9.71 6.60 9.92
N VAL A 101 9.62 7.89 9.61
CA VAL A 101 10.71 8.86 9.87
C VAL A 101 11.00 8.96 11.37
N LEU A 102 9.97 9.08 12.19
CA LEU A 102 10.13 9.14 13.65
C LEU A 102 10.80 7.88 14.19
N TYR A 103 10.36 6.69 13.76
CA TYR A 103 10.99 5.44 14.14
C TYR A 103 12.47 5.40 13.79
N LYS A 104 12.82 5.74 12.55
CA LYS A 104 14.21 5.78 12.08
C LYS A 104 15.08 6.78 12.86
N THR A 105 14.48 7.87 13.31
CA THR A 105 15.18 8.91 14.11
C THR A 105 15.42 8.45 15.53
N LEU A 106 14.50 7.69 16.12
CA LEU A 106 14.59 7.19 17.51
C LEU A 106 15.31 5.85 17.62
N ALA A 107 15.61 5.20 16.47
CA ALA A 107 16.27 3.90 16.45
C ALA A 107 17.63 3.97 17.18
N GLY A 108 17.84 3.10 18.15
CA GLY A 108 19.03 3.08 19.02
C GLY A 108 18.93 3.96 20.28
N GLY A 109 17.83 4.70 20.48
CA GLY A 109 17.66 5.60 21.63
C GLY A 109 16.78 5.08 22.77
N GLY A 110 16.28 3.86 22.70
CA GLY A 110 15.43 3.25 23.74
C GLY A 110 13.96 3.69 23.75
N GLN A 111 13.55 4.58 22.86
CA GLN A 111 12.15 5.02 22.69
C GLN A 111 11.46 4.40 21.46
N GLU A 112 12.05 3.35 20.92
CA GLU A 112 11.63 2.70 19.68
C GLU A 112 10.25 2.05 19.78
N ALA A 113 9.87 1.57 20.98
CA ALA A 113 8.61 0.84 21.14
C ALA A 113 7.37 1.66 20.82
N LEU A 114 7.33 2.94 21.22
CA LEU A 114 6.20 3.83 20.93
C LEU A 114 6.12 4.16 19.43
N ALA A 115 7.27 4.45 18.83
CA ALA A 115 7.35 4.76 17.40
C ALA A 115 7.01 3.53 16.55
N SER A 116 7.43 2.32 16.96
CA SER A 116 7.11 1.08 16.24
C SER A 116 5.60 0.79 16.21
N ASN A 117 4.90 1.02 17.32
CA ASN A 117 3.44 0.86 17.35
C ASN A 117 2.74 1.82 16.38
N ALA A 118 3.17 3.08 16.30
CA ALA A 118 2.62 4.03 15.36
C ALA A 118 2.83 3.60 13.90
N VAL A 119 4.00 3.07 13.56
CA VAL A 119 4.30 2.53 12.23
C VAL A 119 3.39 1.34 11.91
N VAL A 120 3.25 0.38 12.83
CA VAL A 120 2.43 -0.82 12.62
C VAL A 120 0.96 -0.46 12.42
N ILE A 121 0.42 0.46 13.21
CA ILE A 121 -0.97 0.92 13.07
C ILE A 121 -1.17 1.61 11.71
N ALA A 122 -0.28 2.52 11.33
CA ALA A 122 -0.36 3.23 10.06
C ALA A 122 -0.23 2.26 8.86
N TYR A 123 0.67 1.30 8.93
CA TYR A 123 0.83 0.23 7.95
C TYR A 123 -0.44 -0.61 7.80
N SER A 124 -1.04 -1.05 8.91
CA SER A 124 -2.28 -1.83 8.90
C SER A 124 -3.43 -1.07 8.23
N ASN A 125 -3.56 0.23 8.47
CA ASN A 125 -4.57 1.07 7.84
C ASN A 125 -4.36 1.17 6.33
N ILE A 126 -3.12 1.30 5.87
CA ILE A 126 -2.78 1.33 4.44
C ILE A 126 -3.11 0.00 3.77
N THR A 127 -2.66 -1.12 4.34
CA THR A 127 -2.91 -2.44 3.74
C THR A 127 -4.39 -2.78 3.67
N ASN A 128 -5.17 -2.42 4.69
CA ASN A 128 -6.62 -2.56 4.68
C ASN A 128 -7.28 -1.72 3.56
N THR A 129 -6.87 -0.45 3.42
CA THR A 129 -7.39 0.43 2.37
C THR A 129 -7.02 -0.09 0.98
N THR A 130 -5.80 -0.58 0.79
CA THR A 130 -5.33 -1.19 -0.46
C THR A 130 -6.14 -2.45 -0.80
N ALA A 131 -6.41 -3.30 0.18
CA ALA A 131 -7.24 -4.50 -0.01
C ALA A 131 -8.66 -4.14 -0.42
N VAL A 132 -9.27 -3.11 0.19
CA VAL A 132 -10.60 -2.63 -0.19
C VAL A 132 -10.58 -2.11 -1.62
N ALA A 133 -9.63 -1.26 -2.00
CA ALA A 133 -9.50 -0.73 -3.36
C ALA A 133 -9.39 -1.85 -4.40
N SER A 134 -8.52 -2.82 -4.15
CA SER A 134 -8.33 -3.99 -5.03
C SER A 134 -9.60 -4.83 -5.16
N THR A 135 -10.32 -5.03 -4.07
CA THR A 135 -11.60 -5.77 -4.06
C THR A 135 -12.66 -5.06 -4.90
N GLN A 136 -12.75 -3.73 -4.84
CA GLN A 136 -13.68 -2.95 -5.67
C GLN A 136 -13.40 -3.14 -7.16
N VAL A 137 -12.14 -3.05 -7.57
CA VAL A 137 -11.74 -3.26 -8.98
C VAL A 137 -12.09 -4.68 -9.45
N MET A 138 -11.80 -5.69 -8.63
CA MET A 138 -12.09 -7.09 -8.96
C MET A 138 -13.58 -7.39 -9.02
N SER A 139 -14.39 -6.81 -8.12
CA SER A 139 -15.83 -7.07 -8.06
C SER A 139 -16.56 -6.70 -9.36
N VAL A 140 -16.15 -5.63 -10.03
CA VAL A 140 -16.75 -5.20 -11.29
C VAL A 140 -16.39 -6.13 -12.46
N ASN A 141 -15.22 -6.75 -12.44
CA ASN A 141 -14.78 -7.67 -13.48
C ASN A 141 -15.43 -9.07 -13.40
N LEU A 142 -15.99 -9.41 -12.25
CA LEU A 142 -16.67 -10.71 -12.03
C LEU A 142 -18.13 -10.71 -12.51
N VAL A 143 -18.72 -9.54 -12.75
CA VAL A 143 -20.13 -9.38 -13.17
C VAL A 143 -20.31 -9.39 -14.69
N LYS A 144 -19.25 -9.57 -15.46
CA LYS A 144 -19.27 -9.72 -16.92
C LYS A 144 -19.00 -11.16 -17.34
#